data_85c3819271b7bdc05c2fdc501b0e583c
#
_entry.id   85c3819271b7bdc05c2fdc501b0e583c
#
_cell.length_a   1.000
_cell.length_b   1.000
_cell.length_c   1.000
_cell.angle_alpha   90.00
_cell.angle_beta   90.00
_cell.angle_gamma   90.00
#
_symmetry.space_group_name_H-M   'P 1'
#
loop_
_entity.id
_entity.type
_entity.pdbx_description
1 polymer ?
#
loop_
_entity_poly.entity_id
_entity_poly.type
_entity_poly.pdbx_seq_one_letter_code
_entity_poly.pdbx_strand_id
1 'polypeptide(L)'
;MRRESPRGAAGPRQRACDDAAVDGAGREVPLTGGHTPGVVRVGDTVRRPLQPGSARIHRLLSYFERCGFDGAPRFLGIDARGREILSFIEGFAPPHNGFELSEEGVRAGARLIRRVHDLTEDTEFAAGSEVACHPNLSQPNFIFRDMIPVAIIDWDTTLPGTRLANFADFLWAFVHPAVYGEGEPAARMLRVAADAYRWTGPGLVDAMLTVVRDFATGFEDNPGALDWALAELTHLERNADLFRARLLA
;
A
#
# COMPACT_ATOMS: atom_id res chain seq x y z
N MET A 1 48.44 -26.89 -61.20
CA MET A 1 47.20 -27.44 -60.65
C MET A 1 47.21 -27.16 -59.16
N ARG A 2 46.57 -26.08 -58.71
CA ARG A 2 46.47 -25.68 -57.31
C ARG A 2 45.08 -26.08 -56.83
N ARG A 3 44.97 -26.87 -55.76
CA ARG A 3 43.73 -27.27 -55.14
C ARG A 3 43.35 -26.22 -54.07
N GLU A 4 42.23 -25.59 -54.24
CA GLU A 4 41.62 -24.72 -53.25
C GLU A 4 40.94 -25.54 -52.17
N SER A 5 41.17 -25.18 -50.89
CA SER A 5 40.48 -25.71 -49.71
C SER A 5 39.21 -24.91 -49.44
N PRO A 6 38.09 -25.54 -49.01
CA PRO A 6 36.86 -24.81 -48.72
C PRO A 6 36.88 -24.17 -47.31
N ARG A 7 36.39 -22.93 -47.27
CA ARG A 7 36.24 -22.11 -46.05
C ARG A 7 35.16 -22.69 -45.14
N GLY A 8 35.54 -22.76 -43.87
CA GLY A 8 34.66 -23.21 -42.80
C GLY A 8 33.46 -22.31 -42.57
N ALA A 9 32.34 -22.93 -42.26
CA ALA A 9 31.09 -22.31 -41.90
C ALA A 9 31.20 -21.68 -40.50
N ALA A 10 30.87 -20.41 -40.36
CA ALA A 10 30.72 -19.70 -39.09
C ALA A 10 29.44 -20.12 -38.42
N GLY A 11 29.55 -20.70 -37.20
CA GLY A 11 28.43 -21.01 -36.33
C GLY A 11 27.68 -19.74 -35.84
N PRO A 12 26.44 -19.89 -35.37
CA PRO A 12 25.62 -18.77 -34.96
C PRO A 12 26.22 -18.07 -33.73
N ARG A 13 26.48 -16.77 -33.90
CA ARG A 13 26.88 -15.89 -32.79
C ARG A 13 25.71 -15.81 -31.81
N GLN A 14 25.91 -16.33 -30.62
CA GLN A 14 25.11 -16.06 -29.44
C GLN A 14 25.04 -14.54 -29.24
N ARG A 15 23.86 -13.97 -29.45
CA ARG A 15 23.58 -12.58 -29.05
C ARG A 15 23.58 -12.59 -27.52
N ALA A 16 24.58 -11.97 -26.92
CA ALA A 16 24.53 -11.54 -25.54
C ALA A 16 23.33 -10.61 -25.43
N CYS A 17 22.43 -10.92 -24.51
CA CYS A 17 21.46 -9.95 -24.02
C CYS A 17 22.28 -8.85 -23.36
N ASP A 18 22.38 -7.69 -23.99
CA ASP A 18 22.87 -6.49 -23.35
C ASP A 18 21.88 -6.19 -22.21
N ASP A 19 22.29 -6.48 -20.98
CA ASP A 19 21.73 -5.87 -19.78
C ASP A 19 21.96 -4.35 -19.90
N ALA A 20 21.02 -3.67 -20.51
CA ALA A 20 20.97 -2.23 -20.49
C ALA A 20 20.74 -1.82 -19.02
N ALA A 21 21.81 -1.56 -18.31
CA ALA A 21 21.78 -0.80 -17.07
C ALA A 21 21.00 0.50 -17.36
N VAL A 22 19.82 0.64 -16.75
CA VAL A 22 19.01 1.88 -16.85
C VAL A 22 19.70 2.94 -15.99
N ASP A 23 20.81 3.47 -16.48
CA ASP A 23 21.49 4.63 -15.94
C ASP A 23 20.80 5.87 -16.52
N GLY A 24 19.57 6.10 -16.03
CA GLY A 24 18.83 7.33 -16.31
C GLY A 24 19.50 8.49 -15.57
N ALA A 25 20.47 9.15 -16.17
CA ALA A 25 21.05 10.42 -15.73
C ALA A 25 19.99 11.55 -15.80
N GLY A 26 18.87 11.37 -15.12
CA GLY A 26 17.84 12.38 -14.93
C GLY A 26 18.15 13.22 -13.69
N ARG A 27 17.65 14.47 -13.66
CA ARG A 27 17.73 15.35 -12.49
C ARG A 27 17.02 14.68 -11.31
N GLU A 28 17.71 14.51 -10.18
CA GLU A 28 17.14 14.07 -8.92
C GLU A 28 16.32 15.21 -8.30
N VAL A 29 15.05 14.95 -8.00
CA VAL A 29 14.15 15.87 -7.31
C VAL A 29 13.76 15.22 -5.98
N PRO A 30 14.12 15.80 -4.81
CA PRO A 30 13.71 15.26 -3.52
C PRO A 30 12.21 15.13 -3.41
N LEU A 31 11.74 14.00 -2.93
CA LEU A 31 10.36 13.80 -2.52
C LEU A 31 10.24 14.07 -1.01
N THR A 32 9.31 14.94 -0.66
CA THR A 32 9.04 15.35 0.72
C THR A 32 7.78 14.68 1.24
N GLY A 33 7.69 14.44 2.55
CA GLY A 33 6.48 13.91 3.20
C GLY A 33 6.58 12.48 3.74
N GLY A 34 7.65 11.72 3.41
CA GLY A 34 7.91 10.40 3.99
C GLY A 34 8.95 10.42 5.12
N HIS A 35 9.01 9.33 5.89
CA HIS A 35 10.01 9.18 6.97
C HIS A 35 11.36 8.66 6.49
N THR A 36 11.45 8.11 5.28
CA THR A 36 12.69 7.56 4.72
C THR A 36 13.55 8.67 4.11
N PRO A 37 14.75 8.96 4.65
CA PRO A 37 15.65 9.96 4.09
C PRO A 37 16.17 9.54 2.71
N GLY A 38 16.43 10.52 1.84
CA GLY A 38 17.10 10.28 0.56
C GLY A 38 16.23 9.72 -0.55
N VAL A 39 14.91 9.81 -0.40
CA VAL A 39 13.96 9.47 -1.47
C VAL A 39 13.93 10.57 -2.52
N VAL A 40 14.17 10.23 -3.78
CA VAL A 40 14.16 11.18 -4.90
C VAL A 40 13.36 10.65 -6.08
N ARG A 41 12.74 11.57 -6.83
CA ARG A 41 12.17 11.28 -8.15
C ARG A 41 13.23 11.49 -9.23
N VAL A 42 13.33 10.56 -10.16
CA VAL A 42 14.17 10.64 -11.37
C VAL A 42 13.31 10.24 -12.57
N GLY A 43 12.86 11.22 -13.33
CA GLY A 43 11.88 10.99 -14.41
C GLY A 43 10.60 10.34 -13.88
N ASP A 44 10.22 9.20 -14.43
CA ASP A 44 9.05 8.43 -14.04
C ASP A 44 9.36 7.33 -12.99
N THR A 45 10.42 7.53 -12.23
CA THR A 45 10.85 6.57 -11.22
C THR A 45 11.16 7.24 -9.89
N VAL A 46 11.07 6.46 -8.80
CA VAL A 46 11.51 6.81 -7.46
C VAL A 46 12.78 6.03 -7.15
N ARG A 47 13.77 6.71 -6.55
CA ARG A 47 14.98 6.09 -6.01
C ARG A 47 14.96 6.24 -4.50
N ARG A 48 15.16 5.16 -3.78
CA ARG A 48 15.24 5.19 -2.31
C ARG A 48 16.23 4.14 -1.79
N PRO A 49 16.85 4.36 -0.61
CA PRO A 49 17.73 3.37 -0.01
C PRO A 49 17.00 2.04 0.23
N LEU A 50 17.74 0.94 0.09
CA LEU A 50 17.23 -0.38 0.48
C LEU A 50 16.98 -0.43 1.99
N GLN A 51 15.89 -1.08 2.37
CA GLN A 51 15.51 -1.34 3.76
C GLN A 51 15.71 -2.82 4.11
N PRO A 52 15.83 -3.15 5.39
CA PRO A 52 15.75 -4.55 5.80
C PRO A 52 14.46 -5.19 5.27
N GLY A 53 14.58 -6.32 4.57
CA GLY A 53 13.40 -6.98 3.97
C GLY A 53 13.04 -6.54 2.54
N SER A 54 13.72 -5.53 1.94
CA SER A 54 13.44 -5.06 0.56
C SER A 54 13.32 -6.21 -0.46
N ALA A 55 14.14 -7.25 -0.36
CA ALA A 55 14.07 -8.39 -1.28
C ALA A 55 12.70 -9.11 -1.27
N ARG A 56 12.02 -9.19 -0.12
CA ARG A 56 10.66 -9.73 -0.02
C ARG A 56 9.65 -8.79 -0.68
N ILE A 57 9.81 -7.50 -0.46
CA ILE A 57 8.93 -6.47 -1.02
C ILE A 57 9.11 -6.39 -2.55
N HIS A 58 10.32 -6.48 -3.07
CA HIS A 58 10.57 -6.57 -4.51
C HIS A 58 9.84 -7.75 -5.16
N ARG A 59 9.84 -8.94 -4.49
CA ARG A 59 9.07 -10.09 -4.98
C ARG A 59 7.56 -9.83 -4.94
N LEU A 60 7.05 -9.19 -3.87
CA LEU A 60 5.64 -8.83 -3.75
C LEU A 60 5.21 -7.85 -4.86
N LEU A 61 5.97 -6.77 -5.07
CA LEU A 61 5.66 -5.79 -6.11
C LEU A 61 5.74 -6.41 -7.52
N SER A 62 6.74 -7.25 -7.77
CA SER A 62 6.85 -8.00 -9.03
C SER A 62 5.71 -9.01 -9.19
N TYR A 63 5.21 -9.60 -8.11
CA TYR A 63 4.03 -10.44 -8.13
C TYR A 63 2.77 -9.66 -8.49
N PHE A 64 2.54 -8.48 -7.87
CA PHE A 64 1.44 -7.59 -8.19
C PHE A 64 1.45 -7.20 -9.67
N GLU A 65 2.61 -6.85 -10.22
CA GLU A 65 2.76 -6.53 -11.64
C GLU A 65 2.36 -7.71 -12.55
N ARG A 66 2.84 -8.93 -12.26
CA ARG A 66 2.45 -10.15 -13.02
C ARG A 66 0.97 -10.45 -12.94
N CYS A 67 0.30 -10.09 -11.83
CA CYS A 67 -1.14 -10.25 -11.64
C CYS A 67 -1.96 -9.11 -12.27
N GLY A 68 -1.32 -8.13 -12.92
CA GLY A 68 -1.99 -6.97 -13.50
C GLY A 68 -2.61 -6.05 -12.45
N PHE A 69 -2.00 -5.95 -11.25
CA PHE A 69 -2.41 -5.01 -10.23
C PHE A 69 -1.60 -3.72 -10.39
N ASP A 70 -2.26 -2.66 -10.81
CA ASP A 70 -1.71 -1.33 -11.03
C ASP A 70 -1.82 -0.39 -9.80
N GLY A 71 -2.44 -0.89 -8.72
CA GLY A 71 -2.61 -0.19 -7.45
C GLY A 71 -1.37 -0.20 -6.53
N ALA A 72 -0.18 -0.52 -7.04
CA ALA A 72 1.09 -0.48 -6.31
C ALA A 72 2.23 -0.05 -7.25
N PRO A 73 3.37 0.46 -6.71
CA PRO A 73 4.55 0.71 -7.52
C PRO A 73 5.10 -0.58 -8.14
N ARG A 74 5.74 -0.48 -9.30
CA ARG A 74 6.52 -1.58 -9.88
C ARG A 74 7.94 -1.53 -9.37
N PHE A 75 8.53 -2.68 -9.10
CA PHE A 75 9.96 -2.80 -8.85
C PHE A 75 10.71 -2.89 -10.19
N LEU A 76 11.59 -1.92 -10.45
CA LEU A 76 12.29 -1.78 -11.74
C LEU A 76 13.78 -2.17 -11.66
N GLY A 77 14.28 -2.50 -10.46
CA GLY A 77 15.67 -2.91 -10.25
C GLY A 77 16.40 -2.09 -9.19
N ILE A 78 17.73 -2.17 -9.24
CA ILE A 78 18.64 -1.45 -8.32
C ILE A 78 19.56 -0.57 -9.16
N ASP A 79 19.75 0.69 -8.74
CA ASP A 79 20.66 1.60 -9.45
C ASP A 79 22.13 1.38 -9.07
N ALA A 80 23.05 2.05 -9.79
CA ALA A 80 24.49 1.94 -9.55
C ALA A 80 24.95 2.42 -8.16
N ARG A 81 24.09 3.12 -7.41
CA ARG A 81 24.34 3.54 -6.02
C ARG A 81 23.75 2.56 -4.98
N GLY A 82 23.20 1.43 -5.41
CA GLY A 82 22.58 0.44 -4.54
C GLY A 82 21.20 0.84 -4.02
N ARG A 83 20.51 1.79 -4.65
CA ARG A 83 19.15 2.21 -4.30
C ARG A 83 18.14 1.43 -5.14
N GLU A 84 17.00 1.08 -4.56
CA GLU A 84 15.90 0.50 -5.33
C GLU A 84 15.26 1.53 -6.25
N ILE A 85 14.81 1.04 -7.39
CA ILE A 85 14.11 1.78 -8.41
C ILE A 85 12.66 1.31 -8.43
N LEU A 86 11.75 2.21 -8.12
CA LEU A 86 10.33 1.96 -8.20
C LEU A 86 9.70 2.85 -9.28
N SER A 87 8.60 2.42 -9.89
CA SER A 87 7.83 3.30 -10.76
C SER A 87 7.26 4.47 -9.96
N PHE A 88 7.28 5.68 -10.53
CA PHE A 88 6.57 6.81 -9.97
C PHE A 88 5.09 6.70 -10.36
N ILE A 89 4.19 6.90 -9.40
CA ILE A 89 2.75 6.93 -9.65
C ILE A 89 2.31 8.38 -9.62
N GLU A 90 1.83 8.89 -10.74
CA GLU A 90 1.33 10.27 -10.83
C GLU A 90 0.10 10.46 -9.94
N GLY A 91 0.07 11.59 -9.23
CA GLY A 91 -0.96 11.94 -8.27
C GLY A 91 -0.36 12.64 -7.06
N PHE A 92 -1.11 12.71 -5.98
CA PHE A 92 -0.61 13.26 -4.72
C PHE A 92 -0.89 12.31 -3.56
N ALA A 93 -0.01 12.30 -2.56
CA ALA A 93 -0.25 11.68 -1.27
C ALA A 93 -0.62 12.79 -0.28
N PRO A 94 -1.71 12.67 0.49
CA PRO A 94 -2.04 13.63 1.54
C PRO A 94 -0.91 13.70 2.57
N PRO A 95 -0.59 14.90 3.11
CA PRO A 95 0.49 15.03 4.09
C PRO A 95 0.14 14.47 5.49
N HIS A 96 -1.12 14.22 5.75
CA HIS A 96 -1.65 13.70 7.02
C HIS A 96 -3.02 13.05 6.79
N ASN A 97 -3.54 12.34 7.80
CA ASN A 97 -4.91 11.84 7.84
C ASN A 97 -5.91 13.00 8.04
N GLY A 98 -7.19 12.71 7.89
CA GLY A 98 -8.27 13.63 8.18
C GLY A 98 -8.83 14.35 6.96
N PHE A 99 -8.50 13.88 5.76
CA PHE A 99 -9.23 14.29 4.56
C PHE A 99 -10.62 13.61 4.54
N GLU A 100 -11.66 14.43 4.46
CA GLU A 100 -12.99 13.92 4.19
C GLU A 100 -13.07 13.44 2.75
N LEU A 101 -13.32 12.14 2.57
CA LEU A 101 -13.43 11.52 1.26
C LEU A 101 -14.90 11.43 0.85
N SER A 102 -15.15 11.55 -0.45
CA SER A 102 -16.45 11.19 -1.01
C SER A 102 -16.70 9.68 -0.89
N GLU A 103 -17.96 9.24 -1.01
CA GLU A 103 -18.29 7.83 -1.07
C GLU A 103 -17.49 7.09 -2.16
N GLU A 104 -17.28 7.73 -3.32
CA GLU A 104 -16.51 7.13 -4.40
C GLU A 104 -15.03 6.95 -4.01
N GLY A 105 -14.44 7.92 -3.32
CA GLY A 105 -13.08 7.80 -2.77
C GLY A 105 -12.95 6.64 -1.78
N VAL A 106 -13.91 6.51 -0.86
CA VAL A 106 -13.95 5.41 0.11
C VAL A 106 -14.15 4.05 -0.59
N ARG A 107 -15.06 3.98 -1.58
CA ARG A 107 -15.27 2.75 -2.39
C ARG A 107 -14.01 2.34 -3.13
N ALA A 108 -13.31 3.29 -3.74
CA ALA A 108 -12.08 3.03 -4.49
C ALA A 108 -10.98 2.48 -3.56
N GLY A 109 -10.75 3.10 -2.39
CA GLY A 109 -9.80 2.60 -1.40
C GLY A 109 -10.12 1.18 -0.91
N ALA A 110 -11.39 0.93 -0.57
CA ALA A 110 -11.83 -0.40 -0.12
C ALA A 110 -11.64 -1.48 -1.18
N ARG A 111 -11.86 -1.15 -2.48
CA ARG A 111 -11.59 -2.06 -3.60
C ARG A 111 -10.10 -2.35 -3.78
N LEU A 112 -9.22 -1.35 -3.58
CA LEU A 112 -7.77 -1.55 -3.62
C LEU A 112 -7.33 -2.57 -2.57
N ILE A 113 -7.76 -2.39 -1.31
CA ILE A 113 -7.42 -3.32 -0.22
C ILE A 113 -8.02 -4.71 -0.48
N ARG A 114 -9.26 -4.78 -0.92
CA ARG A 114 -9.87 -6.06 -1.30
C ARG A 114 -9.04 -6.77 -2.37
N ARG A 115 -8.59 -6.05 -3.40
CA ARG A 115 -7.78 -6.62 -4.47
C ARG A 115 -6.44 -7.14 -3.98
N VAL A 116 -5.76 -6.40 -3.08
CA VAL A 116 -4.51 -6.84 -2.43
C VAL A 116 -4.73 -8.17 -1.68
N HIS A 117 -5.77 -8.23 -0.88
CA HIS A 117 -6.09 -9.44 -0.10
C HIS A 117 -6.42 -10.63 -1.00
N ASP A 118 -7.22 -10.43 -2.06
CA ASP A 118 -7.57 -11.52 -2.99
C ASP A 118 -6.36 -12.03 -3.78
N LEU A 119 -5.40 -11.16 -4.09
CA LEU A 119 -4.17 -11.53 -4.77
C LEU A 119 -3.18 -12.26 -3.86
N THR A 120 -3.20 -12.01 -2.56
CA THR A 120 -2.18 -12.53 -1.64
C THR A 120 -2.63 -13.74 -0.82
N GLU A 121 -3.93 -14.07 -0.87
CA GLU A 121 -4.49 -15.29 -0.28
C GLU A 121 -3.78 -16.53 -0.86
N ASP A 122 -3.45 -17.51 -0.02
CA ASP A 122 -2.78 -18.76 -0.39
C ASP A 122 -1.39 -18.57 -1.08
N THR A 123 -0.74 -17.43 -0.89
CA THR A 123 0.59 -17.16 -1.44
C THR A 123 1.70 -17.20 -0.37
N GLU A 124 2.97 -17.20 -0.82
CA GLU A 124 4.13 -17.04 0.06
C GLU A 124 4.06 -15.75 0.91
N PHE A 125 3.33 -14.73 0.45
CA PHE A 125 3.23 -13.44 1.14
C PHE A 125 2.28 -13.48 2.33
N ALA A 126 1.29 -14.37 2.32
CA ALA A 126 0.43 -14.66 3.46
C ALA A 126 1.16 -15.50 4.53
N ALA A 127 2.21 -16.26 4.16
CA ALA A 127 3.06 -17.05 5.05
C ALA A 127 2.28 -17.92 6.07
N GLY A 128 1.17 -18.53 5.64
CA GLY A 128 0.31 -19.36 6.47
C GLY A 128 -0.81 -18.61 7.22
N SER A 129 -0.88 -17.27 7.09
CA SER A 129 -2.05 -16.47 7.50
C SER A 129 -3.05 -16.36 6.34
N GLU A 130 -4.12 -15.55 6.48
CA GLU A 130 -5.11 -15.40 5.42
C GLU A 130 -4.53 -14.61 4.22
N VAL A 131 -3.86 -13.49 4.46
CA VAL A 131 -3.41 -12.56 3.43
C VAL A 131 -2.11 -11.85 3.83
N ALA A 132 -1.50 -11.14 2.87
CA ALA A 132 -0.50 -10.11 3.18
C ALA A 132 -1.20 -8.80 3.55
N CYS A 133 -0.86 -8.25 4.70
CA CYS A 133 -1.41 -7.03 5.25
C CYS A 133 -0.45 -5.87 5.07
N HIS A 134 -0.94 -4.73 4.58
CA HIS A 134 -0.21 -3.47 4.66
C HIS A 134 -0.37 -2.90 6.08
N PRO A 135 0.71 -2.65 6.83
CA PRO A 135 0.61 -2.37 8.27
C PRO A 135 0.17 -0.94 8.60
N ASN A 136 0.06 -0.07 7.61
CA ASN A 136 -0.34 1.32 7.80
C ASN A 136 -1.19 1.78 6.61
N LEU A 137 -2.49 1.57 6.69
CA LEU A 137 -3.46 1.96 5.67
C LEU A 137 -3.98 3.39 5.87
N SER A 138 -3.13 4.29 6.36
CA SER A 138 -3.45 5.70 6.49
C SER A 138 -3.46 6.43 5.14
N GLN A 139 -4.20 7.53 5.03
CA GLN A 139 -4.33 8.29 3.79
C GLN A 139 -3.00 8.73 3.17
N PRO A 140 -1.94 9.12 3.92
CA PRO A 140 -0.63 9.43 3.37
C PRO A 140 0.03 8.30 2.55
N ASN A 141 -0.36 7.06 2.77
CA ASN A 141 0.15 5.90 2.05
C ASN A 141 -0.67 5.56 0.80
N PHE A 142 -1.59 6.44 0.40
CA PHE A 142 -2.33 6.32 -0.84
C PHE A 142 -1.98 7.45 -1.81
N ILE A 143 -1.91 7.12 -3.10
CA ILE A 143 -1.82 8.10 -4.17
C ILE A 143 -3.22 8.38 -4.69
N PHE A 144 -3.57 9.66 -4.75
CA PHE A 144 -4.87 10.15 -5.21
C PHE A 144 -4.75 10.85 -6.56
N ARG A 145 -5.76 10.67 -7.41
CA ARG A 145 -6.05 11.47 -8.60
C ARG A 145 -7.51 11.92 -8.51
N ASP A 146 -7.75 13.20 -8.67
CA ASP A 146 -9.10 13.78 -8.58
C ASP A 146 -9.86 13.34 -7.30
N MET A 147 -9.15 13.31 -6.17
CA MET A 147 -9.64 12.85 -4.85
C MET A 147 -10.05 11.37 -4.80
N ILE A 148 -9.69 10.57 -5.80
CA ILE A 148 -9.91 9.13 -5.82
C ILE A 148 -8.57 8.41 -5.58
N PRO A 149 -8.46 7.51 -4.60
CA PRO A 149 -7.24 6.73 -4.39
C PRO A 149 -7.06 5.74 -5.54
N VAL A 150 -5.87 5.75 -6.12
CA VAL A 150 -5.52 4.92 -7.29
C VAL A 150 -4.44 3.89 -6.97
N ALA A 151 -3.65 4.10 -5.92
CA ALA A 151 -2.59 3.17 -5.54
C ALA A 151 -2.24 3.30 -4.05
N ILE A 152 -1.60 2.26 -3.53
CA ILE A 152 -1.03 2.17 -2.19
C ILE A 152 0.49 2.15 -2.32
N ILE A 153 1.18 2.93 -1.48
CA ILE A 153 2.64 3.03 -1.42
C ILE A 153 3.14 2.63 -0.03
N ASP A 154 4.47 2.56 0.14
CA ASP A 154 5.13 2.25 1.42
C ASP A 154 4.89 0.81 1.93
N TRP A 155 5.18 -0.15 1.08
CA TRP A 155 5.00 -1.59 1.33
C TRP A 155 6.05 -2.22 2.26
N ASP A 156 7.02 -1.46 2.79
CA ASP A 156 8.26 -1.96 3.41
C ASP A 156 8.04 -2.95 4.57
N THR A 157 7.00 -2.77 5.34
CA THR A 157 6.69 -3.54 6.53
C THR A 157 5.48 -4.47 6.37
N THR A 158 5.16 -4.86 5.14
CA THR A 158 4.08 -5.83 4.85
C THR A 158 4.26 -7.11 5.66
N LEU A 159 3.22 -7.52 6.38
CA LEU A 159 3.20 -8.65 7.29
C LEU A 159 2.08 -9.64 6.92
N PRO A 160 2.23 -10.95 7.24
CA PRO A 160 1.12 -11.89 7.24
C PRO A 160 0.05 -11.49 8.26
N GLY A 161 -1.23 -11.65 7.92
CA GLY A 161 -2.32 -11.32 8.85
C GLY A 161 -3.70 -11.74 8.35
N THR A 162 -4.73 -11.22 8.99
CA THR A 162 -6.12 -11.53 8.65
C THR A 162 -6.77 -10.39 7.89
N ARG A 163 -7.73 -10.74 7.03
CA ARG A 163 -8.57 -9.76 6.34
C ARG A 163 -9.29 -8.83 7.33
N LEU A 164 -9.77 -9.42 8.44
CA LEU A 164 -10.49 -8.67 9.48
C LEU A 164 -9.62 -7.56 10.08
N ALA A 165 -8.43 -7.90 10.58
CA ALA A 165 -7.56 -6.92 11.23
C ALA A 165 -7.10 -5.82 10.27
N ASN A 166 -6.67 -6.18 9.05
CA ASN A 166 -6.19 -5.19 8.09
C ASN A 166 -7.31 -4.33 7.50
N PHE A 167 -8.51 -4.90 7.32
CA PHE A 167 -9.65 -4.09 6.88
C PHE A 167 -10.17 -3.18 8.00
N ALA A 168 -10.10 -3.60 9.26
CA ALA A 168 -10.40 -2.75 10.41
C ALA A 168 -9.43 -1.56 10.52
N ASP A 169 -8.13 -1.78 10.28
CA ASP A 169 -7.12 -0.71 10.16
C ASP A 169 -7.49 0.27 9.04
N PHE A 170 -7.84 -0.23 7.85
CA PHE A 170 -8.32 0.61 6.76
C PHE A 170 -9.55 1.44 7.14
N LEU A 171 -10.54 0.85 7.82
CA LEU A 171 -11.74 1.58 8.23
C LEU A 171 -11.41 2.71 9.22
N TRP A 172 -10.48 2.49 10.11
CA TRP A 172 -10.06 3.52 11.04
C TRP A 172 -9.10 4.54 10.40
N ALA A 173 -8.02 4.08 9.79
CA ALA A 173 -6.92 4.95 9.38
C ALA A 173 -7.17 5.66 8.03
N PHE A 174 -7.88 5.01 7.10
CA PHE A 174 -8.19 5.58 5.78
C PHE A 174 -9.57 6.24 5.73
N VAL A 175 -10.62 5.53 6.13
CA VAL A 175 -11.99 6.09 6.15
C VAL A 175 -12.09 7.17 7.21
N HIS A 176 -11.47 6.95 8.37
CA HIS A 176 -11.38 7.89 9.47
C HIS A 176 -12.77 8.40 9.89
N PRO A 177 -13.59 7.58 10.55
CA PRO A 177 -14.99 7.89 10.82
C PRO A 177 -15.22 9.22 11.54
N ALA A 178 -14.31 9.62 12.42
CA ALA A 178 -14.42 10.87 13.18
C ALA A 178 -14.45 12.12 12.30
N VAL A 179 -13.90 12.09 11.09
CA VAL A 179 -13.95 13.20 10.13
C VAL A 179 -15.37 13.51 9.68
N TYR A 180 -16.24 12.50 9.62
CA TYR A 180 -17.64 12.65 9.23
C TYR A 180 -18.56 13.04 10.40
N GLY A 181 -18.00 13.23 11.61
CA GLY A 181 -18.73 13.56 12.82
C GLY A 181 -19.37 12.36 13.49
N GLU A 182 -20.31 12.62 14.39
CA GLU A 182 -20.99 11.60 15.19
C GLU A 182 -22.17 10.98 14.44
N GLY A 183 -22.43 9.70 14.71
CA GLY A 183 -23.65 9.02 14.31
C GLY A 183 -23.72 8.58 12.86
N GLU A 184 -24.86 8.85 12.22
CA GLU A 184 -25.22 8.31 10.90
C GLU A 184 -24.26 8.67 9.75
N PRO A 185 -23.68 9.88 9.65
CA PRO A 185 -22.73 10.15 8.56
C PRO A 185 -21.52 9.25 8.62
N ALA A 186 -20.89 9.07 9.77
CA ALA A 186 -19.75 8.17 9.97
C ALA A 186 -20.14 6.71 9.71
N ALA A 187 -21.27 6.24 10.26
CA ALA A 187 -21.79 4.90 10.04
C ALA A 187 -22.03 4.59 8.55
N ARG A 188 -22.57 5.56 7.81
CA ARG A 188 -22.78 5.45 6.36
C ARG A 188 -21.46 5.22 5.61
N MET A 189 -20.40 5.94 5.94
CA MET A 189 -19.11 5.79 5.26
C MET A 189 -18.46 4.45 5.56
N LEU A 190 -18.58 3.96 6.80
CA LEU A 190 -18.13 2.59 7.14
C LEU A 190 -18.91 1.54 6.34
N ARG A 191 -20.22 1.69 6.20
CA ARG A 191 -21.04 0.80 5.36
C ARG A 191 -20.63 0.86 3.90
N VAL A 192 -20.41 2.03 3.34
CA VAL A 192 -19.91 2.22 1.96
C VAL A 192 -18.61 1.46 1.73
N ALA A 193 -17.67 1.52 2.69
CA ALA A 193 -16.42 0.78 2.62
C ALA A 193 -16.65 -0.72 2.70
N ALA A 194 -17.47 -1.20 3.65
CA ALA A 194 -17.77 -2.61 3.84
C ALA A 194 -18.42 -3.23 2.61
N ASP A 195 -19.38 -2.54 1.98
CA ASP A 195 -20.03 -2.98 0.75
C ASP A 195 -19.05 -3.07 -0.42
N ALA A 196 -18.17 -2.06 -0.57
CA ALA A 196 -17.18 -2.03 -1.64
C ALA A 196 -16.09 -3.10 -1.47
N TYR A 197 -15.70 -3.40 -0.24
CA TYR A 197 -14.83 -4.52 0.11
C TYR A 197 -15.53 -5.88 -0.02
N ARG A 198 -16.87 -5.91 0.00
CA ARG A 198 -17.72 -7.11 0.08
C ARG A 198 -17.50 -7.87 1.40
N TRP A 199 -17.47 -7.13 2.50
CA TRP A 199 -17.36 -7.73 3.83
C TRP A 199 -18.71 -8.32 4.26
N THR A 200 -18.69 -9.56 4.72
CA THR A 200 -19.90 -10.28 5.18
C THR A 200 -19.74 -10.88 6.59
N GLY A 201 -18.53 -10.74 7.17
CA GLY A 201 -18.24 -11.29 8.50
C GLY A 201 -18.64 -10.34 9.64
N PRO A 202 -18.78 -10.86 10.85
CA PRO A 202 -18.94 -10.04 12.06
C PRO A 202 -17.60 -9.43 12.51
N GLY A 203 -17.64 -8.62 13.58
CA GLY A 203 -16.46 -8.25 14.36
C GLY A 203 -15.68 -7.04 13.88
N LEU A 204 -16.07 -6.35 12.78
CA LEU A 204 -15.31 -5.20 12.26
C LEU A 204 -15.16 -4.08 13.30
N VAL A 205 -16.22 -3.72 14.01
CA VAL A 205 -16.16 -2.63 15.01
C VAL A 205 -15.25 -3.01 16.17
N ASP A 206 -15.34 -4.27 16.63
CA ASP A 206 -14.49 -4.75 17.72
C ASP A 206 -13.02 -4.81 17.29
N ALA A 207 -12.75 -5.19 16.04
CA ALA A 207 -11.41 -5.16 15.45
C ALA A 207 -10.90 -3.71 15.32
N MET A 208 -11.72 -2.75 14.89
CA MET A 208 -11.35 -1.32 14.85
C MET A 208 -10.96 -0.82 16.24
N LEU A 209 -11.78 -1.11 17.26
CA LEU A 209 -11.48 -0.75 18.65
C LEU A 209 -10.15 -1.37 19.12
N THR A 210 -9.85 -2.60 18.72
CA THR A 210 -8.57 -3.27 19.02
C THR A 210 -7.42 -2.55 18.35
N VAL A 211 -7.51 -2.27 17.05
CA VAL A 211 -6.47 -1.55 16.30
C VAL A 211 -6.14 -0.20 16.95
N VAL A 212 -7.16 0.57 17.35
CA VAL A 212 -6.92 1.89 17.98
C VAL A 212 -6.29 1.76 19.36
N ARG A 213 -6.70 0.77 20.16
CA ARG A 213 -6.07 0.50 21.48
C ARG A 213 -4.62 0.09 21.33
N ASP A 214 -4.31 -0.81 20.40
CA ASP A 214 -2.95 -1.24 20.13
C ASP A 214 -2.09 -0.07 19.62
N PHE A 215 -2.65 0.79 18.76
CA PHE A 215 -1.99 2.01 18.33
C PHE A 215 -1.69 2.94 19.52
N ALA A 216 -2.64 3.18 20.42
CA ALA A 216 -2.46 4.04 21.59
C ALA A 216 -1.33 3.55 22.51
N THR A 217 -1.17 2.23 22.70
CA THR A 217 -0.09 1.67 23.53
C THR A 217 1.30 1.91 22.93
N GLY A 218 1.41 2.07 21.60
CA GLY A 218 2.67 2.39 20.93
C GLY A 218 3.13 3.85 21.11
N PHE A 219 2.30 4.73 21.68
CA PHE A 219 2.55 6.16 21.81
C PHE A 219 2.53 6.68 23.26
N GLU A 220 2.70 5.80 24.25
CA GLU A 220 2.69 6.18 25.68
C GLU A 220 3.72 7.30 26.00
N ASP A 221 4.85 7.32 25.29
CA ASP A 221 5.89 8.34 25.43
C ASP A 221 5.66 9.61 24.59
N ASN A 222 4.55 9.68 23.83
CA ASN A 222 4.18 10.84 23.01
C ASN A 222 2.77 11.34 23.36
N PRO A 223 2.64 12.29 24.32
CA PRO A 223 1.35 12.73 24.84
C PRO A 223 0.36 13.21 23.75
N GLY A 224 0.84 13.93 22.73
CA GLY A 224 -0.03 14.43 21.66
C GLY A 224 -0.59 13.33 20.78
N ALA A 225 0.19 12.32 20.45
CA ALA A 225 -0.27 11.16 19.70
C ALA A 225 -1.20 10.27 20.54
N LEU A 226 -0.90 10.12 21.82
CA LEU A 226 -1.74 9.40 22.75
C LEU A 226 -3.10 10.09 22.93
N ASP A 227 -3.13 11.40 23.17
CA ASP A 227 -4.37 12.17 23.30
C ASP A 227 -5.25 12.05 22.06
N TRP A 228 -4.63 12.11 20.87
CA TRP A 228 -5.34 11.90 19.62
C TRP A 228 -5.93 10.48 19.52
N ALA A 229 -5.15 9.44 19.82
CA ALA A 229 -5.62 8.05 19.78
C ALA A 229 -6.76 7.80 20.78
N LEU A 230 -6.69 8.38 21.98
CA LEU A 230 -7.74 8.28 22.98
C LEU A 230 -9.04 9.00 22.56
N ALA A 231 -8.93 10.13 21.83
CA ALA A 231 -10.08 10.81 21.26
C ALA A 231 -10.75 9.95 20.17
N GLU A 232 -9.97 9.32 19.28
CA GLU A 232 -10.46 8.37 18.28
C GLU A 232 -11.15 7.16 18.92
N LEU A 233 -10.54 6.58 19.95
CA LEU A 233 -11.10 5.47 20.69
C LEU A 233 -12.46 5.85 21.32
N THR A 234 -12.53 7.03 21.96
CA THR A 234 -13.76 7.57 22.55
C THR A 234 -14.86 7.74 21.50
N HIS A 235 -14.52 8.27 20.32
CA HIS A 235 -15.45 8.41 19.20
C HIS A 235 -16.00 7.05 18.74
N LEU A 236 -15.11 6.06 18.54
CA LEU A 236 -15.52 4.72 18.13
C LEU A 236 -16.39 4.01 19.20
N GLU A 237 -16.03 4.10 20.46
CA GLU A 237 -16.80 3.50 21.56
C GLU A 237 -18.20 4.11 21.68
N ARG A 238 -18.32 5.43 21.57
CA ARG A 238 -19.61 6.14 21.63
C ARG A 238 -20.56 5.73 20.49
N ASN A 239 -20.03 5.46 19.31
CA ASN A 239 -20.81 5.12 18.11
C ASN A 239 -20.89 3.60 17.86
N ALA A 240 -20.26 2.75 18.68
CA ALA A 240 -20.04 1.34 18.40
C ALA A 240 -21.33 0.57 18.06
N ASP A 241 -22.41 0.78 18.81
CA ASP A 241 -23.68 0.06 18.59
C ASP A 241 -24.34 0.46 17.28
N LEU A 242 -24.30 1.75 16.93
CA LEU A 242 -24.78 2.23 15.62
C LEU A 242 -23.95 1.65 14.48
N PHE A 243 -22.61 1.65 14.61
CA PHE A 243 -21.71 1.10 13.60
C PHE A 243 -21.95 -0.40 13.41
N ARG A 244 -22.09 -1.17 14.51
CA ARG A 244 -22.45 -2.61 14.44
C ARG A 244 -23.78 -2.81 13.70
N ALA A 245 -24.81 -2.07 14.07
CA ALA A 245 -26.12 -2.16 13.43
C ALA A 245 -26.05 -1.87 11.92
N ARG A 246 -25.30 -0.86 11.52
CA ARG A 246 -25.14 -0.48 10.11
C ARG A 246 -24.29 -1.47 9.30
N LEU A 247 -23.27 -2.05 9.89
CA LEU A 247 -22.40 -3.02 9.22
C LEU A 247 -23.05 -4.42 9.10
N LEU A 248 -24.04 -4.74 9.92
CA LEU A 248 -24.80 -5.99 9.83
C LEU A 248 -26.05 -5.91 8.92
N ALA A 249 -26.52 -4.69 8.61
CA ALA A 249 -27.68 -4.46 7.75
C ALA A 249 -27.35 -4.66 6.27
#